data_ca85e439d12565e64c1ccd1d1227f5a2
#
_entry.id   ca85e439d12565e64c1ccd1d1227f5a2
#
_cell.length_a   1.000
_cell.length_b   1.000
_cell.length_c   1.000
_cell.angle_alpha   90.00
_cell.angle_beta   90.00
_cell.angle_gamma   90.00
#
_symmetry.space_group_name_H-M   'P 1'
#
loop_
_entity.id
_entity.type
_entity.pdbx_description
1 polymer ?
#
loop_
_entity_poly.entity_id
_entity_poly.type
_entity_poly.pdbx_seq_one_letter_code
_entity_poly.pdbx_strand_id
1 'polypeptide(L)'
;MSHGRRFLFFMVPVLAGILQFVILQPAVAQEVFVDPSISLPTEFVFTVDIGIDCAGQAVKGVEVVLAFDPFLLQLDYIEAGPWYTGTGQNYFFFDYTDVDPQGLIHFSSSVLDGSNDESLTIAVCHFTALGFGFTPVIFQDVDVRGPDNMDLGFGHSTGDQILIDSAIPVSQTSFGNLKALFR
;
A
#
# COMPACT_ATOMS: atom_id res chain seq x y z
N MET A 1 80.22 45.21 9.73
CA MET A 1 78.95 45.71 9.22
C MET A 1 78.33 44.60 8.43
N SER A 2 77.41 43.88 9.01
CA SER A 2 76.72 42.70 8.37
C SER A 2 75.21 42.93 8.43
N HIS A 3 74.62 43.07 7.24
CA HIS A 3 73.15 43.27 7.09
C HIS A 3 72.48 41.92 6.99
N GLY A 4 71.87 41.51 8.08
CA GLY A 4 71.00 40.33 8.09
C GLY A 4 69.63 40.65 7.43
N ARG A 5 69.36 40.06 6.27
CA ARG A 5 68.03 40.05 5.63
C ARG A 5 67.13 39.00 6.31
N ARG A 6 66.10 39.45 7.02
CA ARG A 6 65.03 38.61 7.54
C ARG A 6 64.01 38.33 6.40
N PHE A 7 63.92 37.07 5.95
CA PHE A 7 62.88 36.61 5.09
C PHE A 7 61.66 36.32 5.94
N LEU A 8 60.56 37.06 5.69
CA LEU A 8 59.28 36.84 6.31
C LEU A 8 58.53 35.87 5.42
N PHE A 9 58.35 34.61 5.89
CA PHE A 9 57.49 33.63 5.25
C PHE A 9 55.97 33.90 5.60
N PHE A 10 55.22 34.39 4.63
CA PHE A 10 53.79 34.45 4.75
C PHE A 10 53.21 33.04 4.49
N MET A 11 52.75 32.38 5.53
CA MET A 11 51.91 31.19 5.42
C MET A 11 50.50 31.64 5.02
N VAL A 12 50.08 31.33 3.81
CA VAL A 12 48.70 31.47 3.36
C VAL A 12 47.97 30.20 3.79
N PRO A 13 46.94 30.29 4.64
CA PRO A 13 46.10 29.11 4.94
C PRO A 13 45.23 28.82 3.74
N VAL A 14 45.45 27.67 3.10
CA VAL A 14 44.53 27.10 2.10
C VAL A 14 43.30 26.60 2.83
N LEU A 15 42.22 27.39 2.78
CA LEU A 15 40.91 27.00 3.27
C LEU A 15 40.34 25.98 2.26
N ALA A 16 40.55 24.70 2.52
CA ALA A 16 39.87 23.62 1.77
C ALA A 16 38.40 23.61 2.17
N GLY A 17 37.57 24.29 1.39
CA GLY A 17 36.11 24.21 1.50
C GLY A 17 35.65 22.82 1.09
N ILE A 18 35.33 22.00 2.07
CA ILE A 18 34.63 20.73 1.84
C ILE A 18 33.20 21.09 1.45
N LEU A 19 32.92 21.07 0.14
CA LEU A 19 31.58 21.17 -0.40
C LEU A 19 30.89 19.84 -0.09
N GLN A 20 30.12 19.77 1.01
CA GLN A 20 29.25 18.65 1.30
C GLN A 20 28.11 18.69 0.27
N PHE A 21 28.20 17.80 -0.72
CA PHE A 21 27.05 17.48 -1.55
C PHE A 21 26.02 16.76 -0.66
N VAL A 22 25.02 17.48 -0.18
CA VAL A 22 23.82 16.89 0.36
C VAL A 22 23.09 16.28 -0.84
N ILE A 23 23.27 14.98 -1.04
CA ILE A 23 22.44 14.22 -1.96
C ILE A 23 21.05 14.19 -1.29
N LEU A 24 20.12 15.04 -1.76
CA LEU A 24 18.71 14.88 -1.44
C LEU A 24 18.29 13.53 -2.06
N GLN A 25 18.27 12.48 -1.26
CA GLN A 25 17.56 11.28 -1.65
C GLN A 25 16.07 11.66 -1.72
N PRO A 26 15.36 11.29 -2.81
CA PRO A 26 13.90 11.44 -2.81
C PRO A 26 13.39 10.68 -1.58
N ALA A 27 12.65 11.36 -0.73
CA ALA A 27 11.96 10.71 0.37
C ALA A 27 11.04 9.66 -0.28
N VAL A 28 11.30 8.38 -0.04
CA VAL A 28 10.37 7.32 -0.39
C VAL A 28 9.13 7.60 0.45
N ALA A 29 8.02 7.86 -0.20
CA ALA A 29 6.78 8.14 0.51
C ALA A 29 6.33 6.84 1.20
N GLN A 30 6.18 6.91 2.52
CA GLN A 30 5.54 5.87 3.30
C GLN A 30 4.05 5.95 3.01
N GLU A 31 3.45 4.84 2.55
CA GLU A 31 2.03 4.85 2.19
C GLU A 31 1.34 3.53 2.45
N VAL A 32 0.03 3.61 2.65
CA VAL A 32 -0.89 2.49 2.57
C VAL A 32 -1.57 2.55 1.20
N PHE A 33 -1.64 1.44 0.50
CA PHE A 33 -2.16 1.38 -0.86
C PHE A 33 -3.05 0.15 -1.08
N VAL A 34 -3.92 0.22 -2.09
CA VAL A 34 -4.72 -0.91 -2.59
C VAL A 34 -4.01 -1.47 -3.82
N ASP A 35 -3.80 -2.78 -3.88
CA ASP A 35 -3.19 -3.45 -5.04
C ASP A 35 -4.28 -4.06 -5.93
N PRO A 36 -4.08 -4.16 -7.20
CA PRO A 36 -4.33 -3.26 -8.33
C PRO A 36 -5.79 -3.25 -8.84
N SER A 37 -6.05 -2.37 -9.81
CA SER A 37 -7.29 -2.33 -10.61
C SER A 37 -7.61 -3.69 -11.26
N ILE A 38 -8.71 -4.32 -10.84
CA ILE A 38 -9.13 -5.64 -11.31
C ILE A 38 -10.37 -5.49 -12.22
N SER A 39 -10.41 -6.23 -13.33
CA SER A 39 -11.61 -6.38 -14.17
C SER A 39 -12.17 -7.79 -13.98
N LEU A 40 -13.41 -7.88 -13.52
CA LEU A 40 -14.06 -9.13 -13.10
C LEU A 40 -15.46 -9.29 -13.67
N PRO A 41 -15.96 -10.53 -13.91
CA PRO A 41 -17.38 -10.79 -14.17
C PRO A 41 -18.21 -10.68 -12.88
N THR A 42 -19.52 -10.43 -12.99
CA THR A 42 -20.48 -10.52 -11.88
C THR A 42 -20.53 -11.91 -11.25
N GLU A 43 -20.95 -11.97 -9.99
CA GLU A 43 -21.03 -13.21 -9.18
C GLU A 43 -19.66 -13.88 -8.97
N PHE A 44 -18.59 -13.17 -9.23
CA PHE A 44 -17.23 -13.66 -9.05
C PHE A 44 -16.72 -13.32 -7.64
N VAL A 45 -16.17 -14.33 -6.99
CA VAL A 45 -15.47 -14.16 -5.69
C VAL A 45 -14.01 -13.87 -5.96
N PHE A 46 -13.47 -12.82 -5.36
CA PHE A 46 -12.08 -12.37 -5.56
C PHE A 46 -11.51 -11.71 -4.31
N THR A 47 -10.22 -11.47 -4.31
CA THR A 47 -9.54 -10.76 -3.22
C THR A 47 -8.96 -9.44 -3.69
N VAL A 48 -8.90 -8.49 -2.77
CA VAL A 48 -8.20 -7.22 -2.93
C VAL A 48 -7.21 -7.09 -1.78
N ASP A 49 -5.94 -6.89 -2.11
CA ASP A 49 -4.88 -6.75 -1.13
C ASP A 49 -4.72 -5.27 -0.73
N ILE A 50 -4.59 -5.03 0.57
CA ILE A 50 -4.21 -3.74 1.11
C ILE A 50 -2.77 -3.86 1.58
N GLY A 51 -1.88 -3.10 0.95
CA GLY A 51 -0.45 -3.11 1.22
C GLY A 51 0.00 -1.91 2.06
N ILE A 52 1.15 -2.06 2.69
CA ILE A 52 1.87 -0.98 3.35
C ILE A 52 3.30 -0.91 2.81
N ASP A 53 3.77 0.28 2.49
CA ASP A 53 5.19 0.57 2.28
C ASP A 53 5.74 1.31 3.50
N CYS A 54 6.47 0.58 4.32
CA CYS A 54 7.07 1.13 5.54
C CYS A 54 8.31 1.98 5.28
N ALA A 55 8.92 1.90 4.10
CA ALA A 55 10.19 2.57 3.78
C ALA A 55 11.28 2.37 4.86
N GLY A 56 11.26 1.21 5.55
CA GLY A 56 12.17 0.88 6.65
C GLY A 56 11.81 1.52 8.00
N GLN A 57 10.64 2.14 8.13
CA GLN A 57 10.17 2.67 9.39
C GLN A 57 9.47 1.57 10.21
N ALA A 58 9.81 1.49 11.50
CA ALA A 58 9.22 0.51 12.40
C ALA A 58 7.77 0.84 12.71
N VAL A 59 6.85 0.00 12.24
CA VAL A 59 5.39 0.11 12.44
C VAL A 59 4.94 -0.93 13.46
N LYS A 60 4.05 -0.55 14.35
CA LYS A 60 3.46 -1.43 15.36
C LYS A 60 1.97 -1.65 15.17
N GLY A 61 1.22 -0.62 14.83
CA GLY A 61 -0.23 -0.68 14.67
C GLY A 61 -0.69 0.01 13.40
N VAL A 62 -1.76 -0.50 12.81
CA VAL A 62 -2.39 0.07 11.62
C VAL A 62 -3.89 0.01 11.77
N GLU A 63 -4.57 1.11 11.49
CA GLU A 63 -6.01 1.18 11.32
C GLU A 63 -6.31 1.78 9.94
N VAL A 64 -7.21 1.15 9.20
CA VAL A 64 -7.55 1.56 7.84
C VAL A 64 -9.06 1.53 7.67
N VAL A 65 -9.58 2.61 7.10
CA VAL A 65 -10.97 2.72 6.66
C VAL A 65 -11.01 3.12 5.20
N LEU A 66 -11.64 2.27 4.37
CA LEU A 66 -11.89 2.57 2.96
C LEU A 66 -13.38 2.47 2.66
N ALA A 67 -13.84 3.21 1.65
CA ALA A 67 -15.21 3.13 1.15
C ALA A 67 -15.24 2.51 -0.25
N PHE A 68 -16.31 1.73 -0.51
CA PHE A 68 -16.62 1.16 -1.82
C PHE A 68 -18.14 1.21 -2.07
N ASP A 69 -18.58 0.91 -3.29
CA ASP A 69 -20.02 0.87 -3.60
C ASP A 69 -20.63 -0.48 -3.22
N PRO A 70 -21.47 -0.56 -2.17
CA PRO A 70 -22.08 -1.81 -1.72
C PRO A 70 -23.18 -2.35 -2.66
N PHE A 71 -23.60 -1.58 -3.68
CA PHE A 71 -24.50 -2.08 -4.72
C PHE A 71 -23.77 -2.88 -5.79
N LEU A 72 -22.46 -2.69 -5.90
CA LEU A 72 -21.60 -3.36 -6.87
C LEU A 72 -20.76 -4.46 -6.25
N LEU A 73 -20.37 -4.30 -4.98
CA LEU A 73 -19.54 -5.25 -4.24
C LEU A 73 -20.17 -5.60 -2.89
N GLN A 74 -20.01 -6.84 -2.50
CA GLN A 74 -20.21 -7.31 -1.13
C GLN A 74 -18.84 -7.65 -0.55
N LEU A 75 -18.50 -7.04 0.57
CA LEU A 75 -17.37 -7.46 1.39
C LEU A 75 -17.82 -8.65 2.23
N ASP A 76 -17.16 -9.80 2.06
CA ASP A 76 -17.52 -11.03 2.76
C ASP A 76 -16.78 -11.11 4.11
N TYR A 77 -15.48 -10.86 4.13
CA TYR A 77 -14.65 -10.74 5.34
C TYR A 77 -13.26 -10.17 5.00
N ILE A 78 -12.50 -9.82 6.05
CA ILE A 78 -11.13 -9.34 5.97
C ILE A 78 -10.22 -10.27 6.77
N GLU A 79 -9.10 -10.67 6.23
CA GLU A 79 -8.10 -11.46 6.94
C GLU A 79 -6.74 -10.75 7.03
N ALA A 80 -5.96 -11.10 8.05
CA ALA A 80 -4.62 -10.57 8.25
C ALA A 80 -3.67 -11.03 7.15
N GLY A 81 -2.98 -10.07 6.54
CA GLY A 81 -2.01 -10.32 5.50
C GLY A 81 -0.66 -10.89 6.01
N PRO A 82 0.24 -11.24 5.07
CA PRO A 82 1.57 -11.78 5.39
C PRO A 82 2.44 -10.83 6.22
N TRP A 83 2.15 -9.53 6.23
CA TRP A 83 2.85 -8.56 7.08
C TRP A 83 2.78 -8.95 8.57
N TYR A 84 1.71 -9.61 9.01
CA TYR A 84 1.56 -10.14 10.37
C TYR A 84 1.94 -11.61 10.46
N THR A 85 1.41 -12.42 9.55
CA THR A 85 1.51 -13.89 9.62
C THR A 85 2.90 -14.40 9.27
N GLY A 86 3.67 -13.65 8.47
CA GLY A 86 5.00 -14.00 8.01
C GLY A 86 6.11 -13.82 9.04
N THR A 87 5.92 -12.95 10.04
CA THR A 87 6.97 -12.59 11.01
C THR A 87 7.14 -13.58 12.14
N GLY A 88 6.15 -14.44 12.40
CA GLY A 88 6.11 -15.32 13.57
C GLY A 88 5.91 -14.58 14.91
N GLN A 89 5.62 -13.28 14.87
CA GLN A 89 5.29 -12.47 16.04
C GLN A 89 3.82 -12.65 16.42
N ASN A 90 3.48 -12.44 17.69
CA ASN A 90 2.09 -12.34 18.08
C ASN A 90 1.50 -11.03 17.57
N TYR A 91 0.30 -11.10 17.05
CA TYR A 91 -0.42 -9.93 16.55
C TYR A 91 -1.88 -9.96 16.98
N PHE A 92 -2.50 -8.79 16.93
CA PHE A 92 -3.93 -8.57 17.03
C PHE A 92 -4.44 -8.12 15.67
N PHE A 93 -5.57 -8.65 15.23
CA PHE A 93 -6.26 -8.20 14.02
C PHE A 93 -7.76 -8.23 14.28
N PHE A 94 -8.43 -7.13 14.04
CA PHE A 94 -9.86 -7.00 14.20
C PHE A 94 -10.49 -6.50 12.90
N ASP A 95 -11.41 -7.29 12.38
CA ASP A 95 -12.24 -7.00 11.23
C ASP A 95 -13.59 -6.44 11.73
N TYR A 96 -13.98 -5.27 11.22
CA TYR A 96 -15.23 -4.59 11.58
C TYR A 96 -16.37 -4.87 10.60
N THR A 97 -16.25 -5.81 9.67
CA THR A 97 -17.26 -6.09 8.62
C THR A 97 -18.67 -6.35 9.19
N ASP A 98 -18.76 -7.01 10.34
CA ASP A 98 -20.04 -7.29 11.02
C ASP A 98 -20.56 -6.10 11.87
N VAL A 99 -19.78 -5.08 12.07
CA VAL A 99 -20.08 -3.95 12.99
C VAL A 99 -20.42 -2.69 12.21
N ASP A 100 -19.71 -2.44 11.14
CA ASP A 100 -19.81 -1.22 10.36
C ASP A 100 -20.91 -1.28 9.29
N PRO A 101 -21.37 -0.12 8.82
CA PRO A 101 -22.27 -0.05 7.67
C PRO A 101 -21.69 -0.74 6.43
N GLN A 102 -22.56 -1.33 5.59
CA GLN A 102 -22.15 -1.85 4.30
C GLN A 102 -21.47 -0.74 3.46
N GLY A 103 -20.45 -1.13 2.70
CA GLY A 103 -19.69 -0.22 1.86
C GLY A 103 -18.41 0.32 2.51
N LEU A 104 -18.04 -0.21 3.68
CA LEU A 104 -16.75 0.08 4.32
C LEU A 104 -15.89 -1.20 4.40
N ILE A 105 -14.61 -1.01 4.15
CA ILE A 105 -13.53 -1.90 4.57
C ILE A 105 -12.95 -1.24 5.81
N HIS A 106 -13.04 -1.88 6.96
CA HIS A 106 -12.49 -1.32 8.18
C HIS A 106 -11.82 -2.42 9.00
N PHE A 107 -10.57 -2.24 9.31
CA PHE A 107 -9.83 -3.12 10.21
C PHE A 107 -8.84 -2.34 11.05
N SER A 108 -8.55 -2.86 12.23
CA SER A 108 -7.45 -2.41 13.06
C SER A 108 -6.57 -3.58 13.49
N SER A 109 -5.28 -3.32 13.62
CA SER A 109 -4.30 -4.37 13.86
C SER A 109 -3.07 -3.85 14.58
N SER A 110 -2.38 -4.75 15.28
CA SER A 110 -1.13 -4.41 15.95
C SER A 110 -0.25 -5.63 16.13
N VAL A 111 1.04 -5.46 15.93
CA VAL A 111 2.07 -6.42 16.38
C VAL A 111 2.23 -6.24 17.89
N LEU A 112 2.11 -7.33 18.65
CA LEU A 112 2.14 -7.28 20.13
C LEU A 112 3.57 -7.31 20.68
N ASP A 113 4.44 -8.10 20.05
CA ASP A 113 5.79 -8.38 20.53
C ASP A 113 6.85 -7.67 19.65
N GLY A 114 6.73 -6.35 19.46
CA GLY A 114 7.72 -5.59 18.70
C GLY A 114 7.11 -4.64 17.67
N SER A 115 7.71 -4.61 16.49
CA SER A 115 7.32 -3.82 15.33
C SER A 115 7.80 -4.51 14.06
N ASN A 116 7.26 -4.09 12.91
CA ASN A 116 7.70 -4.57 11.60
C ASN A 116 8.01 -3.36 10.70
N ASP A 117 9.04 -3.47 9.87
CA ASP A 117 9.49 -2.44 8.92
C ASP A 117 9.47 -2.92 7.46
N GLU A 118 8.93 -4.11 7.22
CA GLU A 118 8.78 -4.68 5.89
C GLU A 118 7.59 -4.09 5.14
N SER A 119 7.75 -3.92 3.84
CA SER A 119 6.66 -3.49 2.94
C SER A 119 5.98 -4.72 2.36
N LEU A 120 4.75 -5.00 2.79
CA LEU A 120 3.98 -6.20 2.43
C LEU A 120 2.47 -5.94 2.53
N THR A 121 1.66 -6.92 2.13
CA THR A 121 0.21 -6.93 2.35
C THR A 121 -0.14 -7.00 3.83
N ILE A 122 -0.92 -6.03 4.33
CA ILE A 122 -1.41 -5.97 5.72
C ILE A 122 -2.79 -6.60 5.88
N ALA A 123 -3.63 -6.53 4.85
CA ALA A 123 -4.95 -7.15 4.87
C ALA A 123 -5.33 -7.71 3.50
N VAL A 124 -6.09 -8.80 3.50
CA VAL A 124 -6.70 -9.38 2.31
C VAL A 124 -8.21 -9.31 2.46
N CYS A 125 -8.85 -8.53 1.60
CA CYS A 125 -10.29 -8.32 1.60
C CYS A 125 -10.95 -9.28 0.61
N HIS A 126 -11.91 -10.07 1.07
CA HIS A 126 -12.65 -11.02 0.24
C HIS A 126 -13.97 -10.41 -0.20
N PHE A 127 -14.20 -10.40 -1.51
CA PHE A 127 -15.37 -9.78 -2.12
C PHE A 127 -16.14 -10.71 -3.02
N THR A 128 -17.45 -10.45 -3.09
CA THR A 128 -18.33 -10.96 -4.15
C THR A 128 -18.81 -9.79 -5.01
N ALA A 129 -18.67 -9.90 -6.33
CA ALA A 129 -19.19 -8.90 -7.29
C ALA A 129 -20.70 -9.10 -7.48
N LEU A 130 -21.50 -8.05 -7.17
CA LEU A 130 -22.97 -8.10 -7.18
C LEU A 130 -23.60 -7.50 -8.44
N GLY A 131 -22.95 -6.50 -9.03
CA GLY A 131 -23.50 -5.74 -10.15
C GLY A 131 -22.42 -5.35 -11.15
N PHE A 132 -22.86 -4.80 -12.28
CA PHE A 132 -21.96 -4.28 -13.32
C PHE A 132 -21.61 -2.83 -13.03
N GLY A 133 -20.39 -2.43 -13.25
CA GLY A 133 -19.99 -1.03 -13.17
C GLY A 133 -18.59 -0.82 -12.66
N PHE A 134 -18.35 0.40 -12.33
CA PHE A 134 -17.09 0.90 -11.80
C PHE A 134 -17.28 1.24 -10.33
N THR A 135 -16.49 0.66 -9.44
CA THR A 135 -16.47 1.07 -8.05
C THR A 135 -15.04 1.49 -7.65
N PRO A 136 -14.85 2.74 -7.24
CA PRO A 136 -13.62 3.16 -6.60
C PRO A 136 -13.56 2.56 -5.20
N VAL A 137 -12.36 2.18 -4.77
CA VAL A 137 -12.03 1.91 -3.37
C VAL A 137 -11.25 3.10 -2.85
N ILE A 138 -11.85 3.88 -1.95
CA ILE A 138 -11.34 5.20 -1.56
C ILE A 138 -11.00 5.20 -0.08
N PHE A 139 -9.75 5.56 0.25
CA PHE A 139 -9.35 5.78 1.63
C PHE A 139 -10.17 6.89 2.30
N GLN A 140 -10.74 6.58 3.46
CA GLN A 140 -11.43 7.52 4.32
C GLN A 140 -10.56 7.93 5.50
N ASP A 141 -9.83 6.96 6.06
CA ASP A 141 -8.91 7.18 7.18
C ASP A 141 -7.77 6.16 7.15
N VAL A 142 -6.59 6.58 7.58
CA VAL A 142 -5.41 5.74 7.77
C VAL A 142 -4.65 6.24 8.98
N ASP A 143 -4.53 5.40 10.00
CA ASP A 143 -3.74 5.66 11.19
C ASP A 143 -2.65 4.59 11.32
N VAL A 144 -1.39 5.00 11.24
CA VAL A 144 -0.23 4.10 11.37
C VAL A 144 0.60 4.52 12.57
N ARG A 145 0.79 3.59 13.49
CA ARG A 145 1.45 3.82 14.77
C ARG A 145 2.80 3.13 14.89
N GLY A 146 3.77 3.86 15.43
CA GLY A 146 5.08 3.34 15.79
C GLY A 146 5.10 2.56 17.12
N PRO A 147 6.29 2.02 17.50
CA PRO A 147 6.46 1.25 18.74
C PRO A 147 6.11 2.02 20.03
N ASP A 148 6.23 3.34 20.01
CA ASP A 148 5.91 4.27 21.10
C ASP A 148 4.46 4.79 21.04
N ASN A 149 3.65 4.23 20.15
CA ASN A 149 2.27 4.63 19.88
C ASN A 149 2.13 6.05 19.29
N MET A 150 3.20 6.60 18.74
CA MET A 150 3.15 7.87 17.99
C MET A 150 2.60 7.63 16.59
N ASP A 151 1.75 8.55 16.13
CA ASP A 151 1.33 8.61 14.72
C ASP A 151 2.54 8.86 13.83
N LEU A 152 2.71 8.02 12.83
CA LEU A 152 3.85 8.08 11.90
C LEU A 152 3.56 8.94 10.65
N GLY A 153 2.31 9.43 10.50
CA GLY A 153 1.93 10.32 9.41
C GLY A 153 2.05 9.67 8.03
N PHE A 154 1.70 8.40 7.92
CA PHE A 154 1.68 7.71 6.62
C PHE A 154 0.71 8.38 5.67
N GLY A 155 1.11 8.50 4.41
CA GLY A 155 0.21 8.82 3.31
C GLY A 155 -0.65 7.62 2.93
N HIS A 156 -1.58 7.85 2.02
CA HIS A 156 -2.31 6.78 1.36
C HIS A 156 -2.39 7.07 -0.15
N SER A 157 -2.50 6.02 -0.95
CA SER A 157 -2.74 6.17 -2.39
C SER A 157 -4.10 6.83 -2.64
N THR A 158 -4.29 7.38 -3.82
CA THR A 158 -5.58 8.01 -4.19
C THR A 158 -6.75 7.02 -4.29
N GLY A 159 -6.49 5.75 -4.00
CA GLY A 159 -7.42 4.64 -4.16
C GLY A 159 -7.32 4.00 -5.54
N ASP A 160 -7.84 2.80 -5.66
CA ASP A 160 -7.93 2.05 -6.91
C ASP A 160 -9.37 1.87 -7.37
N GLN A 161 -9.53 1.40 -8.59
CA GLN A 161 -10.84 1.19 -9.19
C GLN A 161 -11.02 -0.29 -9.55
N ILE A 162 -12.15 -0.85 -9.16
CA ILE A 162 -12.56 -2.19 -9.55
C ILE A 162 -13.60 -2.07 -10.65
N LEU A 163 -13.29 -2.60 -11.83
CA LEU A 163 -14.23 -2.71 -12.93
C LEU A 163 -14.89 -4.07 -12.91
N ILE A 164 -16.22 -4.09 -12.76
CA ILE A 164 -17.02 -5.30 -12.89
C ILE A 164 -17.67 -5.26 -14.29
N ASP A 165 -17.12 -6.03 -15.20
CA ASP A 165 -17.60 -6.08 -16.57
C ASP A 165 -18.71 -7.12 -16.71
N SER A 166 -19.67 -6.80 -17.57
CA SER A 166 -20.69 -7.75 -18.04
C SER A 166 -20.11 -8.78 -19.03
N ALA A 167 -18.81 -8.95 -19.10
CA ALA A 167 -18.19 -9.82 -20.07
C ALA A 167 -18.91 -11.17 -20.11
N ILE A 168 -19.85 -11.25 -21.04
CA ILE A 168 -20.31 -12.53 -21.56
C ILE A 168 -19.03 -13.32 -21.78
N PRO A 169 -18.84 -14.48 -21.14
CA PRO A 169 -17.72 -15.31 -21.50
C PRO A 169 -17.85 -15.50 -23.00
N VAL A 170 -16.97 -14.88 -23.75
CA VAL A 170 -16.79 -15.21 -25.17
C VAL A 170 -16.28 -16.62 -25.11
N SER A 171 -17.20 -17.58 -25.05
CA SER A 171 -16.85 -18.95 -25.38
C SER A 171 -16.10 -18.80 -26.71
N GLN A 172 -14.86 -19.16 -26.70
CA GLN A 172 -14.07 -19.27 -27.94
C GLN A 172 -14.78 -20.34 -28.79
N THR A 173 -15.89 -19.95 -29.39
CA THR A 173 -16.45 -20.66 -30.52
C THR A 173 -15.41 -20.46 -31.59
N SER A 174 -14.48 -21.42 -31.68
CA SER A 174 -13.40 -21.38 -32.65
C SER A 174 -14.03 -21.05 -34.00
N PHE A 175 -13.45 -20.12 -34.74
CA PHE A 175 -13.86 -19.77 -36.11
C PHE A 175 -14.00 -20.98 -37.06
N GLY A 176 -13.54 -22.16 -36.59
CA GLY A 176 -13.76 -23.45 -37.24
C GLY A 176 -15.22 -23.89 -37.32
N ASN A 177 -16.09 -23.53 -36.34
CA ASN A 177 -17.50 -23.91 -36.36
C ASN A 177 -18.37 -23.02 -37.27
N LEU A 178 -17.93 -21.79 -37.54
CA LEU A 178 -18.61 -20.91 -38.49
C LEU A 178 -18.45 -21.39 -39.95
N LYS A 179 -17.34 -22.03 -40.32
CA LYS A 179 -17.15 -22.61 -41.66
C LYS A 179 -18.06 -23.81 -41.97
N ALA A 180 -18.56 -24.50 -40.95
CA ALA A 180 -19.45 -25.66 -41.13
C ALA A 180 -20.92 -25.26 -41.45
N LEU A 181 -21.31 -24.01 -41.17
CA LEU A 181 -22.65 -23.47 -41.44
C LEU A 181 -22.82 -22.92 -42.87
N PHE A 182 -21.76 -22.78 -43.63
CA PHE A 182 -21.76 -22.22 -45.00
C PHE A 182 -21.26 -23.23 -46.05
N ARG A 183 -21.46 -24.54 -45.87
CA ARG A 183 -21.26 -25.57 -46.84
C ARG A 183 -22.60 -26.24 -47.23
#